data_f607579c0d48086cb76fd8e230e389fa
#
_entry.id   f607579c0d48086cb76fd8e230e389fa
#
_cell.length_a   1.000
_cell.length_b   1.000
_cell.length_c   1.000
_cell.angle_alpha   90.00
_cell.angle_beta   90.00
_cell.angle_gamma   90.00
#
_symmetry.space_group_name_H-M   'P 1'
#
loop_
_entity.id
_entity.type
_entity.pdbx_description
1 polymer ?
#
loop_
_entity_poly.entity_id
_entity_poly.type
_entity_poly.pdbx_seq_one_letter_code
_entity_poly.pdbx_strand_id
1 'polypeptide(L)'
;MVAVLFVIFWITGAPASAQAVATGDEVSKGRHLAIMLCTDCHLVAPDQPYAPTLSPPAPSFASIAQRKGIDMASLRDFLTSTRQGLENPNGMPNPHLAEFQIKEIGAYILSLKK
;
A
#
# COMPACT_ATOMS: atom_id res chain seq x y z
N MET A 1 -65.71 3.59 -11.53
CA MET A 1 -64.67 3.71 -10.49
C MET A 1 -63.45 2.96 -10.95
N VAL A 2 -62.45 3.66 -11.43
CA VAL A 2 -61.20 3.08 -11.91
C VAL A 2 -60.13 3.35 -10.85
N ALA A 3 -59.64 2.30 -10.20
CA ALA A 3 -58.58 2.40 -9.20
C ALA A 3 -57.21 2.43 -9.91
N VAL A 4 -56.52 3.54 -9.80
CA VAL A 4 -55.14 3.70 -10.31
C VAL A 4 -54.17 3.23 -9.21
N LEU A 5 -53.52 2.09 -9.45
CA LEU A 5 -52.44 1.57 -8.61
C LEU A 5 -51.14 2.33 -8.94
N PHE A 6 -50.69 3.16 -8.01
CA PHE A 6 -49.35 3.75 -8.06
C PHE A 6 -48.32 2.72 -7.57
N VAL A 7 -47.52 2.21 -8.48
CA VAL A 7 -46.35 1.38 -8.14
C VAL A 7 -45.18 2.34 -7.86
N ILE A 8 -44.81 2.45 -6.57
CA ILE A 8 -43.64 3.22 -6.15
C ILE A 8 -42.43 2.32 -6.33
N PHE A 9 -41.62 2.65 -7.33
CA PHE A 9 -40.33 1.98 -7.58
C PHE A 9 -39.25 2.57 -6.64
N TRP A 10 -38.87 1.83 -5.61
CA TRP A 10 -37.75 2.18 -4.73
C TRP A 10 -36.45 1.88 -5.46
N ILE A 11 -35.77 2.92 -5.94
CA ILE A 11 -34.40 2.81 -6.44
C ILE A 11 -33.47 2.81 -5.23
N THR A 12 -33.03 1.63 -4.79
CA THR A 12 -31.96 1.50 -3.80
C THR A 12 -30.62 1.76 -4.50
N GLY A 13 -30.19 3.01 -4.49
CA GLY A 13 -28.85 3.37 -4.90
C GLY A 13 -27.83 2.80 -3.89
N ALA A 14 -27.06 1.79 -4.31
CA ALA A 14 -25.93 1.33 -3.53
C ALA A 14 -24.88 2.47 -3.43
N PRO A 15 -24.31 2.77 -2.24
CA PRO A 15 -23.23 3.73 -2.15
C PRO A 15 -22.02 3.17 -2.90
N ALA A 16 -21.62 3.84 -3.98
CA ALA A 16 -20.33 3.60 -4.60
C ALA A 16 -19.25 3.95 -3.55
N SER A 17 -18.52 2.94 -3.09
CA SER A 17 -17.36 3.14 -2.22
C SER A 17 -16.33 3.92 -3.03
N ALA A 18 -16.28 5.23 -2.85
CA ALA A 18 -15.23 6.07 -3.37
C ALA A 18 -13.94 5.67 -2.69
N GLN A 19 -13.08 4.90 -3.37
CA GLN A 19 -11.72 4.66 -2.93
C GLN A 19 -11.02 6.01 -2.95
N ALA A 20 -10.61 6.49 -1.77
CA ALA A 20 -9.88 7.74 -1.67
C ALA A 20 -8.56 7.61 -2.43
N VAL A 21 -8.40 8.39 -3.49
CA VAL A 21 -7.13 8.52 -4.23
C VAL A 21 -6.14 9.21 -3.30
N ALA A 22 -4.94 8.61 -3.12
CA ALA A 22 -3.89 9.20 -2.30
C ALA A 22 -3.51 10.60 -2.84
N THR A 23 -3.35 11.56 -1.94
CA THR A 23 -2.93 12.91 -2.31
C THR A 23 -1.44 12.93 -2.64
N GLY A 24 -0.99 13.92 -3.43
CA GLY A 24 0.44 14.13 -3.71
C GLY A 24 1.26 14.36 -2.44
N ASP A 25 0.67 14.93 -1.41
CA ASP A 25 1.29 15.12 -0.09
C ASP A 25 1.51 13.78 0.64
N GLU A 26 0.53 12.87 0.64
CA GLU A 26 0.68 11.53 1.20
C GLU A 26 1.77 10.73 0.49
N VAL A 27 1.83 10.80 -0.84
CA VAL A 27 2.87 10.15 -1.64
C VAL A 27 4.26 10.68 -1.30
N SER A 28 4.40 12.00 -1.17
CA SER A 28 5.66 12.65 -0.82
C SER A 28 6.14 12.27 0.59
N LYS A 29 5.24 12.28 1.57
CA LYS A 29 5.52 11.83 2.94
C LYS A 29 5.88 10.35 2.97
N GLY A 30 5.15 9.52 2.24
CA GLY A 30 5.43 8.09 2.13
C GLY A 30 6.80 7.80 1.53
N ARG A 31 7.20 8.53 0.49
CA ARG A 31 8.55 8.45 -0.07
C ARG A 31 9.60 8.80 0.96
N HIS A 32 9.42 9.89 1.70
CA HIS A 32 10.36 10.32 2.74
C HIS A 32 10.51 9.27 3.84
N LEU A 33 9.39 8.77 4.37
CA LEU A 33 9.39 7.71 5.37
C LEU A 33 10.06 6.43 4.87
N ALA A 34 9.77 6.02 3.64
CA ALA A 34 10.36 4.84 3.04
C ALA A 34 11.88 4.96 2.88
N ILE A 35 12.38 6.14 2.49
CA ILE A 35 13.83 6.41 2.42
C ILE A 35 14.48 6.29 3.81
N MET A 36 13.81 6.77 4.85
CA MET A 36 14.33 6.71 6.21
C MET A 36 14.31 5.30 6.83
N LEU A 37 13.33 4.48 6.47
CA LEU A 37 13.03 3.24 7.19
C LEU A 37 13.32 1.96 6.41
N CYS A 38 13.42 2.01 5.10
CA CYS A 38 13.41 0.81 4.24
C CYS A 38 14.65 0.65 3.37
N THR A 39 15.52 1.66 3.28
CA THR A 39 16.66 1.67 2.35
C THR A 39 17.77 0.70 2.70
N ASP A 40 17.87 0.24 3.94
CA ASP A 40 18.86 -0.78 4.31
C ASP A 40 18.64 -2.10 3.57
N CYS A 41 17.40 -2.42 3.26
CA CYS A 41 17.03 -3.67 2.61
C CYS A 41 16.50 -3.50 1.19
N HIS A 42 15.80 -2.40 0.91
CA HIS A 42 15.10 -2.19 -0.36
C HIS A 42 15.69 -1.05 -1.19
N LEU A 43 15.66 -1.19 -2.50
CA LEU A 43 15.74 -0.03 -3.39
C LEU A 43 14.36 0.65 -3.38
N VAL A 44 14.26 1.74 -2.64
CA VAL A 44 13.02 2.49 -2.42
C VAL A 44 12.76 3.48 -3.54
N ALA A 45 13.81 4.16 -4.01
CA ALA A 45 13.76 5.13 -5.08
C ALA A 45 15.07 5.08 -5.88
N PRO A 46 15.05 5.37 -7.19
CA PRO A 46 16.26 5.31 -8.02
C PRO A 46 17.32 6.36 -7.61
N ASP A 47 16.91 7.41 -6.97
CA ASP A 47 17.75 8.54 -6.50
C ASP A 47 18.02 8.52 -4.99
N GLN A 48 17.77 7.37 -4.32
CA GLN A 48 18.11 7.25 -2.90
C GLN A 48 19.65 7.40 -2.69
N PRO A 49 20.07 7.98 -1.54
CA PRO A 49 21.48 8.35 -1.35
C PRO A 49 22.45 7.18 -1.26
N TYR A 50 21.95 5.98 -0.87
CA TYR A 50 22.78 4.79 -0.68
C TYR A 50 22.07 3.55 -1.26
N ALA A 51 22.87 2.63 -1.80
CA ALA A 51 22.37 1.30 -2.18
C ALA A 51 21.99 0.50 -0.92
N PRO A 52 21.05 -0.44 -1.02
CA PRO A 52 20.76 -1.36 0.07
C PRO A 52 22.00 -2.11 0.55
N THR A 53 22.14 -2.24 1.87
CA THR A 53 23.24 -3.00 2.48
C THR A 53 23.00 -4.49 2.50
N LEU A 54 21.70 -4.90 2.48
CA LEU A 54 21.31 -6.29 2.36
C LEU A 54 21.76 -6.89 1.03
N SER A 55 22.41 -8.06 1.06
CA SER A 55 22.93 -8.74 -0.15
C SER A 55 22.47 -10.20 -0.17
N PRO A 56 21.69 -10.64 -1.18
CA PRO A 56 21.07 -9.79 -2.21
C PRO A 56 20.02 -8.85 -1.63
N PRO A 57 19.74 -7.71 -2.25
CA PRO A 57 18.75 -6.78 -1.75
C PRO A 57 17.34 -7.37 -1.80
N ALA A 58 16.47 -6.91 -0.92
CA ALA A 58 15.04 -7.21 -0.98
C ALA A 58 14.42 -6.61 -2.25
N PRO A 59 13.22 -7.04 -2.67
CA PRO A 59 12.56 -6.53 -3.87
C PRO A 59 12.45 -5.01 -3.84
N SER A 60 12.74 -4.35 -4.98
CA SER A 60 12.59 -2.90 -5.09
C SER A 60 11.12 -2.48 -4.94
N PHE A 61 10.87 -1.27 -4.46
CA PHE A 61 9.50 -0.74 -4.38
C PHE A 61 8.84 -0.66 -5.74
N ALA A 62 9.59 -0.32 -6.78
CA ALA A 62 9.09 -0.34 -8.15
C ALA A 62 8.63 -1.75 -8.58
N SER A 63 9.36 -2.81 -8.24
CA SER A 63 8.96 -4.18 -8.53
C SER A 63 7.77 -4.65 -7.70
N ILE A 64 7.70 -4.25 -6.44
CA ILE A 64 6.55 -4.53 -5.55
C ILE A 64 5.28 -3.92 -6.14
N ALA A 65 5.34 -2.67 -6.59
CA ALA A 65 4.20 -1.96 -7.16
C ALA A 65 3.60 -2.64 -8.41
N GLN A 66 4.38 -3.43 -9.16
CA GLN A 66 3.92 -4.13 -10.35
C GLN A 66 3.31 -5.52 -10.05
N ARG A 67 3.35 -5.98 -8.81
CA ARG A 67 2.80 -7.30 -8.46
C ARG A 67 1.29 -7.32 -8.65
N LYS A 68 0.78 -8.45 -9.13
CA LYS A 68 -0.66 -8.67 -9.26
C LYS A 68 -1.31 -8.64 -7.88
N GLY A 69 -2.43 -7.91 -7.75
CA GLY A 69 -3.20 -7.82 -6.51
C GLY A 69 -2.62 -6.88 -5.46
N ILE A 70 -1.56 -6.12 -5.79
CA ILE A 70 -1.03 -5.12 -4.86
C ILE A 70 -2.00 -3.94 -4.72
N ASP A 71 -2.45 -3.70 -3.51
CA ASP A 71 -3.32 -2.60 -3.12
C ASP A 71 -3.03 -2.18 -1.67
N MET A 72 -3.74 -1.18 -1.16
CA MET A 72 -3.53 -0.69 0.20
C MET A 72 -3.83 -1.76 1.25
N ALA A 73 -4.86 -2.58 1.06
CA ALA A 73 -5.23 -3.63 2.00
C ALA A 73 -4.15 -4.72 2.07
N SER A 74 -3.66 -5.20 0.91
CA SER A 74 -2.59 -6.20 0.87
C SER A 74 -1.26 -5.69 1.42
N LEU A 75 -0.93 -4.42 1.18
CA LEU A 75 0.26 -3.78 1.77
C LEU A 75 0.15 -3.67 3.29
N ARG A 76 -1.01 -3.25 3.80
CA ARG A 76 -1.26 -3.19 5.24
C ARG A 76 -1.14 -4.56 5.88
N ASP A 77 -1.81 -5.56 5.34
CA ASP A 77 -1.75 -6.94 5.85
C ASP A 77 -0.31 -7.45 5.88
N PHE A 78 0.44 -7.24 4.81
CA PHE A 78 1.83 -7.65 4.76
C PHE A 78 2.67 -6.91 5.82
N LEU A 79 2.61 -5.59 5.88
CA LEU A 79 3.43 -4.78 6.79
C LEU A 79 3.11 -5.02 8.28
N THR A 80 1.90 -5.47 8.61
CA THR A 80 1.50 -5.79 9.99
C THR A 80 1.72 -7.24 10.38
N SER A 81 1.77 -8.17 9.42
CA SER A 81 1.89 -9.61 9.66
C SER A 81 3.26 -10.20 9.33
N THR A 82 4.10 -9.47 8.60
CA THR A 82 5.42 -9.95 8.18
C THR A 82 6.31 -10.27 9.39
N ARG A 83 7.05 -11.37 9.30
CA ARG A 83 7.93 -11.86 10.36
C ARG A 83 9.18 -12.51 9.79
N GLN A 84 10.30 -12.18 10.40
CA GLN A 84 11.53 -12.95 10.29
C GLN A 84 11.62 -13.88 11.50
N GLY A 85 11.99 -15.13 11.31
CA GLY A 85 12.10 -16.11 12.38
C GLY A 85 12.74 -17.42 11.92
N LEU A 86 12.78 -18.42 12.80
CA LEU A 86 13.39 -19.71 12.49
C LEU A 86 12.74 -20.42 11.30
N GLU A 87 11.43 -20.23 11.11
CA GLU A 87 10.69 -20.82 9.99
C GLU A 87 10.83 -20.01 8.68
N ASN A 88 11.21 -18.75 8.78
CA ASN A 88 11.45 -17.86 7.65
C ASN A 88 12.63 -16.91 7.91
N PRO A 89 13.85 -17.43 7.91
CA PRO A 89 15.03 -16.62 8.26
C PRO A 89 15.31 -15.50 7.26
N ASN A 90 14.82 -15.63 6.03
CA ASN A 90 14.94 -14.62 4.97
C ASN A 90 13.69 -13.73 4.86
N GLY A 91 12.75 -13.87 5.77
CA GLY A 91 11.54 -13.04 5.82
C GLY A 91 11.87 -11.61 6.21
N MET A 92 11.03 -10.68 5.77
CA MET A 92 11.10 -9.29 6.19
C MET A 92 10.78 -9.18 7.69
N PRO A 93 11.63 -8.54 8.51
CA PRO A 93 11.28 -8.21 9.90
C PRO A 93 10.05 -7.32 9.93
N ASN A 94 9.22 -7.46 10.97
CA ASN A 94 8.09 -6.55 11.14
C ASN A 94 8.62 -5.13 11.46
N PRO A 95 8.33 -4.13 10.65
CA PRO A 95 8.85 -2.77 10.86
C PRO A 95 8.13 -2.00 11.97
N HIS A 96 7.08 -2.58 12.59
CA HIS A 96 6.28 -1.96 13.67
C HIS A 96 5.82 -0.53 13.34
N LEU A 97 5.32 -0.34 12.12
CA LEU A 97 4.87 0.96 11.65
C LEU A 97 3.54 1.38 12.30
N ALA A 98 3.41 2.67 12.57
CA ALA A 98 2.13 3.27 12.92
C ALA A 98 1.18 3.29 11.70
N GLU A 99 -0.10 3.35 11.95
CA GLU A 99 -1.13 3.27 10.89
C GLU A 99 -0.95 4.36 9.81
N PHE A 100 -0.63 5.59 10.22
CA PHE A 100 -0.38 6.67 9.25
C PHE A 100 0.87 6.43 8.40
N GLN A 101 1.91 5.79 8.95
CA GLN A 101 3.12 5.44 8.21
C GLN A 101 2.83 4.36 7.16
N ILE A 102 2.04 3.35 7.52
CA ILE A 102 1.57 2.32 6.58
C ILE A 102 0.81 2.95 5.42
N LYS A 103 -0.13 3.87 5.74
CA LYS A 103 -0.92 4.58 4.74
C LYS A 103 -0.06 5.39 3.79
N GLU A 104 0.88 6.18 4.31
CA GLU A 104 1.74 7.05 3.51
C GLU A 104 2.73 6.25 2.67
N ILE A 105 3.41 5.26 3.25
CA ILE A 105 4.33 4.37 2.52
C ILE A 105 3.58 3.57 1.45
N GLY A 106 2.39 3.05 1.78
CA GLY A 106 1.53 2.36 0.83
C GLY A 106 1.12 3.27 -0.35
N ALA A 107 0.74 4.52 -0.07
CA ALA A 107 0.43 5.50 -1.09
C ALA A 107 1.61 5.74 -2.04
N TYR A 108 2.83 5.84 -1.50
CA TYR A 108 4.04 5.97 -2.30
C TYR A 108 4.28 4.73 -3.18
N ILE A 109 4.24 3.51 -2.61
CA ILE A 109 4.41 2.27 -3.39
C ILE A 109 3.38 2.20 -4.53
N LEU A 110 2.10 2.46 -4.23
CA LEU A 110 1.04 2.40 -5.23
C LEU A 110 1.18 3.47 -6.31
N SER A 111 1.80 4.62 -6.01
CA SER A 111 2.12 5.66 -7.00
C SER A 111 3.15 5.21 -8.05
N LEU A 112 3.91 4.14 -7.76
CA LEU A 112 4.93 3.58 -8.67
C LEU A 112 4.34 2.59 -9.69
N LYS A 113 3.05 2.29 -9.63
CA LYS A 113 2.38 1.47 -10.66
C LYS A 113 2.47 2.13 -12.03
N LYS A 114 2.75 1.30 -13.04
CA LYS A 114 2.77 1.71 -14.46
C LYS A 114 1.52 1.24 -15.19
#